data_015f4d2714e2af5ac84c266bb43c6173
#
_entry.id   015f4d2714e2af5ac84c266bb43c6173
#
_cell.length_a   1.000
_cell.length_b   1.000
_cell.length_c   1.000
_cell.angle_alpha   90.00
_cell.angle_beta   90.00
_cell.angle_gamma   90.00
#
_symmetry.space_group_name_H-M   'P 1'
#
loop_
_entity.id
_entity.type
_entity.pdbx_description
1 polymer ?
#
loop_
_entity_poly.entity_id
_entity_poly.type
_entity_poly.pdbx_seq_one_letter_code
_entity_poly.pdbx_strand_id
1 'polypeptide(L)'
;MDLKGAVALVTGGNGGLGQRICHALAREGAHVAVMYARSREQAEGVAGELASRYQVNARAFGCDIADGAEVERLVGEVTQAFGRLDILINDAAYNVAIPFGDLDNLTMEAWDKIMAINLTGPMRLIKAVAPVMKAKGQGRIVNIASVAGLSPTGSSIAYAVSKAGLIHLTRCMAVALAPDTLVNCVAPGLLDGTRATANLRSEQVERAASSSLLKKPADKDDCADMVVAMCRTETMTGQTVVIDAGRIFH
;
A
#
# COMPACT_ATOMS: atom_id res chain seq x y z
N MET A 1 15.69 -1.42 9.89
CA MET A 1 15.77 -2.79 10.46
C MET A 1 16.38 -3.78 9.45
N ASP A 2 16.93 -4.90 9.91
CA ASP A 2 17.25 -6.02 9.02
C ASP A 2 15.94 -6.68 8.53
N LEU A 3 15.86 -6.93 7.23
CA LEU A 3 14.66 -7.55 6.61
C LEU A 3 14.75 -9.07 6.56
N LYS A 4 15.95 -9.64 6.72
CA LYS A 4 16.14 -11.10 6.67
C LYS A 4 15.38 -11.77 7.83
N GLY A 5 14.43 -12.64 7.49
CA GLY A 5 13.56 -13.32 8.45
C GLY A 5 12.49 -12.44 9.11
N ALA A 6 12.38 -11.15 8.74
CA ALA A 6 11.22 -10.32 9.10
C ALA A 6 9.96 -10.81 8.39
N VAL A 7 8.80 -10.57 8.97
CA VAL A 7 7.50 -10.91 8.37
C VAL A 7 6.76 -9.66 7.93
N ALA A 8 6.42 -9.58 6.66
CA ALA A 8 5.68 -8.49 6.05
C ALA A 8 4.25 -8.94 5.68
N LEU A 9 3.25 -8.20 6.13
CA LEU A 9 1.87 -8.27 5.64
C LEU A 9 1.69 -7.20 4.56
N VAL A 10 1.39 -7.63 3.32
CA VAL A 10 1.16 -6.74 2.18
C VAL A 10 -0.29 -6.83 1.76
N THR A 11 -1.07 -5.78 1.98
CA THR A 11 -2.46 -5.73 1.54
C THR A 11 -2.53 -5.47 0.04
N GLY A 12 -3.44 -6.16 -0.65
CA GLY A 12 -3.46 -6.10 -2.12
C GLY A 12 -2.22 -6.70 -2.77
N GLY A 13 -1.52 -7.62 -2.08
CA GLY A 13 -0.26 -8.23 -2.51
C GLY A 13 -0.34 -9.00 -3.83
N ASN A 14 -1.55 -9.32 -4.32
CA ASN A 14 -1.79 -9.89 -5.63
C ASN A 14 -2.11 -8.83 -6.71
N GLY A 15 -2.02 -7.53 -6.39
CA GLY A 15 -2.20 -6.40 -7.31
C GLY A 15 -0.92 -6.03 -8.06
N GLY A 16 -1.02 -5.11 -9.03
CA GLY A 16 0.11 -4.75 -9.90
C GLY A 16 1.32 -4.15 -9.16
N LEU A 17 1.11 -3.27 -8.17
CA LEU A 17 2.18 -2.74 -7.32
C LEU A 17 2.46 -3.70 -6.15
N GLY A 18 1.42 -4.27 -5.52
CA GLY A 18 1.57 -5.16 -4.38
C GLY A 18 2.48 -6.36 -4.67
N GLN A 19 2.38 -6.96 -5.88
CA GLN A 19 3.30 -8.03 -6.30
C GLN A 19 4.76 -7.55 -6.32
N ARG A 20 5.03 -6.36 -6.89
CA ARG A 20 6.39 -5.81 -6.93
C ARG A 20 6.94 -5.59 -5.52
N ILE A 21 6.11 -5.08 -4.61
CA ILE A 21 6.47 -4.91 -3.20
C ILE A 21 6.76 -6.28 -2.54
N CYS A 22 5.91 -7.28 -2.76
CA CYS A 22 6.12 -8.63 -2.25
C CYS A 22 7.46 -9.21 -2.74
N HIS A 23 7.76 -9.09 -4.05
CA HIS A 23 9.02 -9.54 -4.62
C HIS A 23 10.23 -8.78 -4.07
N ALA A 24 10.13 -7.45 -3.93
CA ALA A 24 11.20 -6.64 -3.39
C ALA A 24 11.53 -7.02 -1.93
N LEU A 25 10.52 -7.20 -1.07
CA LEU A 25 10.69 -7.64 0.31
C LEU A 25 11.25 -9.07 0.40
N ALA A 26 10.73 -10.00 -0.41
CA ALA A 26 11.22 -11.39 -0.43
C ALA A 26 12.67 -11.49 -0.94
N ARG A 27 13.08 -10.68 -1.90
CA ARG A 27 14.47 -10.57 -2.37
C ARG A 27 15.44 -10.20 -1.24
N GLU A 28 14.97 -9.44 -0.26
CA GLU A 28 15.74 -9.08 0.95
C GLU A 28 15.64 -10.14 2.07
N GLY A 29 15.03 -11.28 1.80
CA GLY A 29 14.88 -12.38 2.74
C GLY A 29 13.73 -12.23 3.74
N ALA A 30 12.81 -11.30 3.55
CA ALA A 30 11.61 -11.21 4.35
C ALA A 30 10.60 -12.30 3.99
N HIS A 31 9.90 -12.83 4.98
CA HIS A 31 8.73 -13.68 4.79
C HIS A 31 7.52 -12.81 4.46
N VAL A 32 6.60 -13.28 3.61
CA VAL A 32 5.53 -12.44 3.08
C VAL A 32 4.16 -13.07 3.29
N ALA A 33 3.29 -12.37 3.99
CA ALA A 33 1.85 -12.62 4.00
C ALA A 33 1.20 -11.80 2.87
N VAL A 34 0.82 -12.48 1.79
CA VAL A 34 0.19 -11.90 0.61
C VAL A 34 -1.31 -11.78 0.87
N MET A 35 -1.80 -10.59 1.24
CA MET A 35 -3.22 -10.39 1.52
C MET A 35 -3.98 -10.05 0.22
N TYR A 36 -5.13 -10.67 0.04
CA TYR A 36 -6.06 -10.44 -1.07
C TYR A 36 -7.50 -10.27 -0.58
N ALA A 37 -8.29 -9.43 -1.25
CA ALA A 37 -9.74 -9.36 -1.05
C ALA A 37 -10.47 -10.26 -2.06
N ARG A 38 -9.90 -10.44 -3.25
CA ARG A 38 -10.43 -11.24 -4.36
C ARG A 38 -9.29 -11.99 -5.05
N SER A 39 -9.64 -13.00 -5.86
CA SER A 39 -8.65 -13.75 -6.65
C SER A 39 -7.64 -14.51 -5.77
N ARG A 40 -8.16 -15.44 -4.97
CA ARG A 40 -7.39 -16.34 -4.11
C ARG A 40 -6.28 -17.07 -4.88
N GLU A 41 -6.62 -17.68 -6.00
CA GLU A 41 -5.68 -18.43 -6.84
C GLU A 41 -4.47 -17.58 -7.27
N GLN A 42 -4.72 -16.32 -7.67
CA GLN A 42 -3.64 -15.40 -8.02
C GLN A 42 -2.72 -15.09 -6.82
N ALA A 43 -3.29 -14.92 -5.63
CA ALA A 43 -2.51 -14.64 -4.42
C ALA A 43 -1.68 -15.86 -3.98
N GLU A 44 -2.25 -17.06 -4.08
CA GLU A 44 -1.54 -18.34 -3.84
C GLU A 44 -0.41 -18.54 -4.85
N GLY A 45 -0.64 -18.21 -6.13
CA GLY A 45 0.39 -18.22 -7.16
C GLY A 45 1.56 -17.28 -6.84
N VAL A 46 1.27 -16.05 -6.44
CA VAL A 46 2.30 -15.09 -5.98
C VAL A 46 3.07 -15.65 -4.79
N ALA A 47 2.38 -16.16 -3.77
CA ALA A 47 3.06 -16.73 -2.59
C ALA A 47 3.95 -17.92 -2.96
N GLY A 48 3.49 -18.80 -3.85
CA GLY A 48 4.28 -19.94 -4.35
C GLY A 48 5.52 -19.50 -5.12
N GLU A 49 5.41 -18.48 -5.98
CA GLU A 49 6.55 -17.90 -6.69
C GLU A 49 7.59 -17.30 -5.72
N LEU A 50 7.14 -16.53 -4.73
CA LEU A 50 8.03 -15.95 -3.73
C LEU A 50 8.79 -17.02 -2.96
N ALA A 51 8.09 -18.05 -2.50
CA ALA A 51 8.70 -19.15 -1.75
C ALA A 51 9.74 -19.91 -2.57
N SER A 52 9.45 -20.22 -3.83
CA SER A 52 10.35 -20.97 -4.70
C SER A 52 11.57 -20.15 -5.14
N ARG A 53 11.34 -18.88 -5.50
CA ARG A 53 12.39 -18.02 -6.08
C ARG A 53 13.38 -17.46 -5.03
N TYR A 54 12.88 -17.11 -3.84
CA TYR A 54 13.67 -16.43 -2.83
C TYR A 54 13.94 -17.27 -1.58
N GLN A 55 13.44 -18.51 -1.53
CA GLN A 55 13.60 -19.41 -0.39
C GLN A 55 13.11 -18.81 0.94
N VAL A 56 12.02 -18.06 0.88
CA VAL A 56 11.33 -17.47 2.03
C VAL A 56 10.00 -18.17 2.30
N ASN A 57 9.45 -18.03 3.50
CA ASN A 57 8.07 -18.43 3.76
C ASN A 57 7.13 -17.36 3.18
N ALA A 58 6.20 -17.78 2.31
CA ALA A 58 5.16 -16.91 1.81
C ALA A 58 3.81 -17.64 1.80
N ARG A 59 2.73 -16.95 2.20
CA ARG A 59 1.37 -17.50 2.27
C ARG A 59 0.36 -16.45 1.87
N ALA A 60 -0.76 -16.89 1.27
CA ALA A 60 -1.88 -16.03 0.90
C ALA A 60 -2.94 -16.01 2.00
N PHE A 61 -3.52 -14.83 2.27
CA PHE A 61 -4.58 -14.60 3.27
C PHE A 61 -5.71 -13.79 2.68
N GLY A 62 -6.96 -14.26 2.85
CA GLY A 62 -8.14 -13.53 2.41
C GLY A 62 -8.64 -12.56 3.48
N CYS A 63 -8.94 -11.30 3.10
CA CYS A 63 -9.51 -10.32 4.01
C CYS A 63 -10.19 -9.18 3.24
N ASP A 64 -11.38 -8.77 3.68
CA ASP A 64 -11.93 -7.47 3.34
C ASP A 64 -11.52 -6.46 4.43
N ILE A 65 -10.64 -5.54 4.07
CA ILE A 65 -10.13 -4.52 5.02
C ILE A 65 -11.21 -3.50 5.44
N ALA A 66 -12.35 -3.48 4.77
CA ALA A 66 -13.52 -2.70 5.18
C ALA A 66 -14.26 -3.34 6.37
N ASP A 67 -14.01 -4.62 6.69
CA ASP A 67 -14.56 -5.33 7.83
C ASP A 67 -13.54 -5.41 8.98
N GLY A 68 -13.89 -4.87 10.15
CA GLY A 68 -13.00 -4.84 11.31
C GLY A 68 -12.73 -6.23 11.90
N ALA A 69 -13.73 -7.12 11.91
CA ALA A 69 -13.57 -8.47 12.45
C ALA A 69 -12.65 -9.31 11.55
N GLU A 70 -12.75 -9.14 10.22
CA GLU A 70 -11.84 -9.79 9.29
C GLU A 70 -10.40 -9.30 9.43
N VAL A 71 -10.20 -8.00 9.70
CA VAL A 71 -8.87 -7.45 9.96
C VAL A 71 -8.23 -8.03 11.22
N GLU A 72 -8.99 -8.13 12.32
CA GLU A 72 -8.49 -8.73 13.57
C GLU A 72 -8.14 -10.21 13.36
N ARG A 73 -9.01 -10.97 12.68
CA ARG A 73 -8.75 -12.36 12.29
C ARG A 73 -7.48 -12.48 11.45
N LEU A 74 -7.32 -11.65 10.41
CA LEU A 74 -6.15 -11.64 9.53
C LEU A 74 -4.84 -11.49 10.32
N VAL A 75 -4.76 -10.49 11.21
CA VAL A 75 -3.56 -10.23 12.01
C VAL A 75 -3.25 -11.42 12.93
N GLY A 76 -4.28 -12.02 13.53
CA GLY A 76 -4.14 -13.24 14.33
C GLY A 76 -3.61 -14.43 13.51
N GLU A 77 -4.19 -14.70 12.34
CA GLU A 77 -3.77 -15.79 11.44
C GLU A 77 -2.33 -15.61 10.94
N VAL A 78 -1.96 -14.37 10.54
CA VAL A 78 -0.58 -14.06 10.10
C VAL A 78 0.40 -14.25 11.25
N THR A 79 0.08 -13.73 12.44
CA THR A 79 0.94 -13.87 13.62
C THR A 79 1.10 -15.34 14.03
N GLN A 80 0.03 -16.14 13.99
CA GLN A 80 0.07 -17.57 14.24
C GLN A 80 0.91 -18.31 13.20
N ALA A 81 0.73 -18.00 11.91
CA ALA A 81 1.38 -18.71 10.82
C ALA A 81 2.89 -18.48 10.72
N PHE A 82 3.37 -17.29 11.12
CA PHE A 82 4.77 -16.89 11.02
C PHE A 82 5.47 -16.69 12.38
N GLY A 83 4.74 -16.71 13.49
CA GLY A 83 5.24 -16.46 14.85
C GLY A 83 5.57 -15.00 15.15
N ARG A 84 5.41 -14.09 14.16
CA ARG A 84 5.74 -12.66 14.27
C ARG A 84 5.06 -11.84 13.16
N LEU A 85 5.00 -10.54 13.35
CA LEU A 85 4.63 -9.56 12.31
C LEU A 85 5.44 -8.28 12.54
N ASP A 86 6.24 -7.88 11.56
CA ASP A 86 7.22 -6.79 11.67
C ASP A 86 6.91 -5.61 10.77
N ILE A 87 6.30 -5.90 9.61
CA ILE A 87 6.10 -4.94 8.54
C ILE A 87 4.64 -5.01 8.09
N LEU A 88 4.00 -3.84 7.98
CA LEU A 88 2.69 -3.69 7.35
C LEU A 88 2.82 -2.77 6.14
N ILE A 89 2.39 -3.25 4.97
CA ILE A 89 2.28 -2.44 3.76
C ILE A 89 0.79 -2.29 3.40
N ASN A 90 0.27 -1.10 3.52
CA ASN A 90 -1.08 -0.74 3.13
C ASN A 90 -1.10 -0.32 1.64
N ASP A 91 -1.17 -1.31 0.72
CA ASP A 91 -1.24 -1.10 -0.73
C ASP A 91 -2.68 -1.26 -1.28
N ALA A 92 -3.53 -2.06 -0.64
CA ALA A 92 -4.91 -2.26 -1.08
C ALA A 92 -5.65 -0.92 -1.23
N ALA A 93 -6.27 -0.72 -2.39
CA ALA A 93 -7.04 0.46 -2.69
C ALA A 93 -8.23 0.15 -3.62
N TYR A 94 -9.25 0.98 -3.52
CA TYR A 94 -10.41 0.99 -4.39
C TYR A 94 -10.56 2.38 -5.03
N ASN A 95 -10.92 2.42 -6.30
CA ASN A 95 -11.23 3.66 -7.00
C ASN A 95 -12.36 3.46 -8.01
N VAL A 96 -13.04 4.55 -8.30
CA VAL A 96 -14.02 4.68 -9.40
C VAL A 96 -13.65 5.93 -10.18
N ALA A 97 -13.72 5.85 -11.50
CA ALA A 97 -13.49 6.99 -12.37
C ALA A 97 -14.76 7.87 -12.42
N ILE A 98 -14.73 8.98 -11.68
CA ILE A 98 -15.79 10.02 -11.66
C ILE A 98 -15.11 11.35 -11.91
N PRO A 99 -15.34 12.01 -13.06
CA PRO A 99 -14.73 13.31 -13.35
C PRO A 99 -14.99 14.34 -12.25
N PHE A 100 -14.03 15.20 -11.95
CA PHE A 100 -14.14 16.16 -10.84
C PHE A 100 -15.32 17.14 -10.97
N GLY A 101 -15.74 17.45 -12.20
CA GLY A 101 -16.94 18.30 -12.45
C GLY A 101 -18.28 17.56 -12.40
N ASP A 102 -18.24 16.24 -12.24
CA ASP A 102 -19.44 15.38 -12.24
C ASP A 102 -19.86 15.03 -10.81
N LEU A 103 -20.41 16.01 -10.11
CA LEU A 103 -20.84 15.84 -8.72
C LEU A 103 -22.08 14.95 -8.59
N ASP A 104 -22.93 14.89 -9.61
CA ASP A 104 -24.15 14.09 -9.59
C ASP A 104 -23.86 12.59 -9.55
N ASN A 105 -22.78 12.15 -10.22
CA ASN A 105 -22.32 10.75 -10.19
C ASN A 105 -21.39 10.43 -9.01
N LEU A 106 -20.97 11.42 -8.23
CA LEU A 106 -20.26 11.20 -6.97
C LEU A 106 -21.27 10.88 -5.86
N THR A 107 -21.82 9.66 -5.89
CA THR A 107 -22.78 9.21 -4.88
C THR A 107 -22.12 9.02 -3.52
N MET A 108 -22.89 9.17 -2.43
CA MET A 108 -22.36 8.90 -1.07
C MET A 108 -21.97 7.45 -0.90
N GLU A 109 -22.60 6.50 -1.59
CA GLU A 109 -22.19 5.09 -1.59
C GLU A 109 -20.78 4.91 -2.18
N ALA A 110 -20.49 5.54 -3.31
CA ALA A 110 -19.15 5.51 -3.91
C ALA A 110 -18.11 6.18 -3.00
N TRP A 111 -18.47 7.33 -2.41
CA TRP A 111 -17.66 8.03 -1.43
C TRP A 111 -17.33 7.14 -0.22
N ASP A 112 -18.36 6.60 0.44
CA ASP A 112 -18.19 5.80 1.66
C ASP A 112 -17.35 4.54 1.39
N LYS A 113 -17.57 3.88 0.27
CA LYS A 113 -16.79 2.71 -0.12
C LYS A 113 -15.32 3.04 -0.36
N ILE A 114 -15.01 4.16 -1.03
CA ILE A 114 -13.63 4.61 -1.25
C ILE A 114 -12.97 4.95 0.10
N MET A 115 -13.67 5.68 0.96
CA MET A 115 -13.14 6.05 2.29
C MET A 115 -12.96 4.81 3.18
N ALA A 116 -13.90 3.87 3.17
CA ALA A 116 -13.84 2.65 3.95
C ALA A 116 -12.60 1.80 3.61
N ILE A 117 -12.27 1.68 2.31
CA ILE A 117 -11.15 0.86 1.86
C ILE A 117 -9.83 1.64 1.92
N ASN A 118 -9.79 2.89 1.43
CA ASN A 118 -8.51 3.59 1.23
C ASN A 118 -7.99 4.31 2.48
N LEU A 119 -8.85 4.59 3.46
CA LEU A 119 -8.48 5.33 4.67
C LEU A 119 -8.82 4.56 5.95
N THR A 120 -10.07 4.14 6.11
CA THR A 120 -10.50 3.43 7.32
C THR A 120 -9.87 2.03 7.41
N GLY A 121 -9.73 1.32 6.29
CA GLY A 121 -9.06 0.02 6.22
C GLY A 121 -7.61 0.05 6.71
N PRO A 122 -6.74 0.93 6.16
CA PRO A 122 -5.40 1.17 6.70
C PRO A 122 -5.39 1.52 8.20
N MET A 123 -6.31 2.36 8.67
CA MET A 123 -6.41 2.69 10.09
C MET A 123 -6.73 1.46 10.95
N ARG A 124 -7.67 0.60 10.51
CA ARG A 124 -8.00 -0.67 11.20
C ARG A 124 -6.79 -1.59 11.27
N LEU A 125 -6.09 -1.78 10.15
CA LEU A 125 -4.89 -2.61 10.08
C LEU A 125 -3.79 -2.08 10.99
N ILE A 126 -3.51 -0.77 10.97
CA ILE A 126 -2.52 -0.14 11.86
C ILE A 126 -2.89 -0.39 13.31
N LYS A 127 -4.17 -0.19 13.68
CA LYS A 127 -4.66 -0.45 15.05
C LYS A 127 -4.48 -1.90 15.46
N ALA A 128 -4.73 -2.85 14.56
CA ALA A 128 -4.63 -4.28 14.84
C ALA A 128 -3.18 -4.77 14.97
N VAL A 129 -2.24 -4.24 14.14
CA VAL A 129 -0.82 -4.64 14.20
C VAL A 129 -0.03 -3.92 15.29
N ALA A 130 -0.44 -2.73 15.71
CA ALA A 130 0.29 -1.90 16.67
C ALA A 130 0.64 -2.62 17.98
N PRO A 131 -0.26 -3.38 18.64
CA PRO A 131 0.08 -4.13 19.85
C PRO A 131 1.17 -5.19 19.61
N VAL A 132 1.13 -5.88 18.46
CA VAL A 132 2.11 -6.92 18.08
C VAL A 132 3.50 -6.29 17.88
N MET A 133 3.56 -5.17 17.16
CA MET A 133 4.81 -4.44 16.92
C MET A 133 5.36 -3.82 18.20
N LYS A 134 4.51 -3.24 19.05
CA LYS A 134 4.89 -2.67 20.34
C LYS A 134 5.48 -3.72 21.30
N ALA A 135 4.85 -4.88 21.40
CA ALA A 135 5.33 -5.97 22.25
C ALA A 135 6.75 -6.43 21.87
N LYS A 136 7.13 -6.21 20.60
CA LYS A 136 8.46 -6.53 20.07
C LYS A 136 9.44 -5.34 20.17
N GLY A 137 8.96 -4.13 20.42
CA GLY A 137 9.76 -2.91 20.43
C GLY A 137 10.27 -2.48 19.04
N GLN A 138 9.72 -3.05 17.95
CA GLN A 138 10.13 -2.70 16.59
C GLN A 138 9.02 -3.01 15.57
N GLY A 139 8.67 -2.04 14.74
CA GLY A 139 7.73 -2.19 13.63
C GLY A 139 8.01 -1.24 12.47
N ARG A 140 7.52 -1.58 11.29
CA ARG A 140 7.53 -0.72 10.10
C ARG A 140 6.16 -0.73 9.43
N ILE A 141 5.62 0.44 9.17
CA ILE A 141 4.38 0.61 8.44
C ILE A 141 4.64 1.52 7.25
N VAL A 142 4.29 1.07 6.05
CA VAL A 142 4.35 1.90 4.85
C VAL A 142 2.98 1.95 4.19
N ASN A 143 2.43 3.15 4.08
CA ASN A 143 1.18 3.41 3.42
C ASN A 143 1.43 3.78 1.94
N ILE A 144 0.66 3.21 1.02
CA ILE A 144 0.72 3.58 -0.39
C ILE A 144 -0.40 4.57 -0.69
N ALA A 145 -0.03 5.85 -0.74
CA ALA A 145 -0.95 6.93 -1.10
C ALA A 145 -1.02 7.15 -2.63
N SER A 146 -0.92 8.38 -3.06
CA SER A 146 -0.86 8.81 -4.47
C SER A 146 -0.53 10.29 -4.52
N VAL A 147 0.03 10.77 -5.63
CA VAL A 147 0.11 12.21 -5.94
C VAL A 147 -1.27 12.89 -5.95
N ALA A 148 -2.35 12.13 -6.16
CA ALA A 148 -3.72 12.62 -6.01
C ALA A 148 -4.04 13.10 -4.58
N GLY A 149 -3.31 12.64 -3.57
CA GLY A 149 -3.42 13.15 -2.20
C GLY A 149 -2.66 14.46 -1.94
N LEU A 150 -1.82 14.88 -2.88
CA LEU A 150 -1.03 16.12 -2.80
C LEU A 150 -1.55 17.23 -3.72
N SER A 151 -2.35 16.87 -4.71
CA SER A 151 -2.95 17.81 -5.66
C SER A 151 -4.37 17.35 -6.05
N PRO A 152 -5.27 18.26 -6.48
CA PRO A 152 -6.64 17.92 -6.84
C PRO A 152 -6.72 17.23 -8.20
N THR A 153 -6.20 16.01 -8.27
CA THR A 153 -6.14 15.15 -9.46
C THR A 153 -6.52 13.70 -9.09
N GLY A 154 -6.59 12.83 -10.06
CA GLY A 154 -6.85 11.40 -9.85
C GLY A 154 -8.18 10.94 -10.44
N SER A 155 -8.63 9.77 -10.05
CA SER A 155 -9.82 9.12 -10.62
C SER A 155 -11.15 9.75 -10.17
N SER A 156 -11.18 10.35 -8.96
CA SER A 156 -12.34 11.03 -8.40
C SER A 156 -11.95 11.92 -7.22
N ILE A 157 -12.84 12.83 -6.82
CA ILE A 157 -12.68 13.65 -5.61
C ILE A 157 -12.54 12.75 -4.38
N ALA A 158 -13.39 11.72 -4.23
CA ALA A 158 -13.33 10.79 -3.09
C ALA A 158 -11.97 10.07 -3.02
N TYR A 159 -11.43 9.63 -4.16
CA TYR A 159 -10.09 9.03 -4.21
C TYR A 159 -9.02 10.02 -3.76
N ALA A 160 -9.00 11.22 -4.31
CA ALA A 160 -8.03 12.26 -3.94
C ALA A 160 -8.08 12.58 -2.43
N VAL A 161 -9.27 12.79 -1.89
CA VAL A 161 -9.48 13.05 -0.45
C VAL A 161 -9.03 11.86 0.40
N SER A 162 -9.36 10.63 0.00
CA SER A 162 -8.91 9.43 0.74
C SER A 162 -7.39 9.32 0.79
N LYS A 163 -6.69 9.65 -0.31
CA LYS A 163 -5.22 9.60 -0.38
C LYS A 163 -4.56 10.77 0.37
N ALA A 164 -5.18 11.95 0.39
CA ALA A 164 -4.76 13.05 1.26
C ALA A 164 -4.92 12.68 2.75
N GLY A 165 -6.05 12.07 3.11
CA GLY A 165 -6.29 11.54 4.44
C GLY A 165 -5.25 10.50 4.85
N LEU A 166 -4.87 9.59 3.95
CA LEU A 166 -3.86 8.56 4.22
C LEU A 166 -2.45 9.15 4.43
N ILE A 167 -2.09 10.19 3.68
CA ILE A 167 -0.84 10.94 3.90
C ILE A 167 -0.84 11.58 5.31
N HIS A 168 -1.96 12.20 5.70
CA HIS A 168 -2.05 12.80 7.04
C HIS A 168 -2.12 11.75 8.14
N LEU A 169 -2.84 10.66 7.93
CA LEU A 169 -2.88 9.50 8.84
C LEU A 169 -1.47 8.94 9.11
N THR A 170 -0.61 8.90 8.09
CA THR A 170 0.80 8.49 8.24
C THR A 170 1.51 9.34 9.30
N ARG A 171 1.36 10.67 9.25
CA ARG A 171 1.97 11.59 10.21
C ARG A 171 1.41 11.40 11.62
N CYS A 172 0.09 11.26 11.75
CA CYS A 172 -0.56 11.00 13.03
C CYS A 172 -0.07 9.69 13.66
N MET A 173 0.02 8.63 12.86
CA MET A 173 0.45 7.32 13.34
C MET A 173 1.96 7.29 13.65
N ALA A 174 2.78 8.06 12.94
CA ALA A 174 4.19 8.22 13.30
C ALA A 174 4.37 8.80 14.70
N VAL A 175 3.54 9.77 15.08
CA VAL A 175 3.53 10.34 16.45
C VAL A 175 3.01 9.32 17.46
N ALA A 176 1.91 8.63 17.14
CA ALA A 176 1.22 7.75 18.07
C ALA A 176 2.00 6.45 18.38
N LEU A 177 2.81 5.97 17.44
CA LEU A 177 3.50 4.67 17.55
C LEU A 177 5.01 4.79 17.81
N ALA A 178 5.54 6.00 17.87
CA ALA A 178 6.92 6.23 18.27
C ALA A 178 7.15 5.84 19.76
N PRO A 179 8.37 5.39 20.14
CA PRO A 179 9.53 5.16 19.29
C PRO A 179 9.56 3.79 18.61
N ASP A 180 8.64 2.87 18.96
CA ASP A 180 8.72 1.45 18.61
C ASP A 180 8.43 1.17 17.12
N THR A 181 7.56 1.96 16.49
CA THR A 181 7.13 1.73 15.11
C THR A 181 7.29 2.97 14.26
N LEU A 182 8.03 2.83 13.15
CA LEU A 182 8.17 3.89 12.14
C LEU A 182 7.06 3.77 11.09
N VAL A 183 6.42 4.88 10.77
CA VAL A 183 5.30 4.94 9.83
C VAL A 183 5.61 5.94 8.73
N ASN A 184 5.68 5.49 7.48
CA ASN A 184 5.99 6.31 6.32
C ASN A 184 5.01 6.07 5.17
N CYS A 185 5.13 6.85 4.12
CA CYS A 185 4.22 6.84 2.98
C CYS A 185 4.99 6.94 1.66
N VAL A 186 4.61 6.14 0.68
CA VAL A 186 4.98 6.34 -0.73
C VAL A 186 3.76 6.93 -1.45
N ALA A 187 3.97 7.97 -2.25
CA ALA A 187 2.93 8.60 -3.07
C ALA A 187 3.30 8.45 -4.56
N PRO A 188 2.86 7.36 -5.22
CA PRO A 188 3.12 7.16 -6.63
C PRO A 188 2.37 8.16 -7.51
N GLY A 189 2.98 8.47 -8.67
CA GLY A 189 2.29 9.00 -9.84
C GLY A 189 1.42 7.92 -10.53
N LEU A 190 1.15 8.12 -11.82
CA LEU A 190 0.46 7.11 -12.61
C LEU A 190 1.34 5.88 -12.78
N LEU A 191 0.85 4.72 -12.33
CA LEU A 191 1.47 3.40 -12.48
C LEU A 191 0.72 2.63 -13.56
N ASP A 192 1.34 2.45 -14.72
CA ASP A 192 0.76 1.69 -15.81
C ASP A 192 0.62 0.21 -15.47
N GLY A 193 -0.42 -0.45 -16.03
CA GLY A 193 -0.68 -1.89 -15.85
C GLY A 193 -1.04 -2.29 -14.40
N THR A 194 -1.62 -1.38 -13.62
CA THR A 194 -2.27 -1.69 -12.33
C THR A 194 -3.79 -1.79 -12.51
N ARG A 195 -4.50 -2.40 -11.54
CA ARG A 195 -5.97 -2.41 -11.55
C ARG A 195 -6.56 -0.98 -11.56
N ALA A 196 -5.88 -0.04 -10.93
CA ALA A 196 -6.29 1.36 -10.88
C ALA A 196 -6.21 2.05 -12.24
N THR A 197 -5.37 1.57 -13.13
CA THR A 197 -5.11 2.14 -14.46
C THR A 197 -5.56 1.24 -15.62
N ALA A 198 -6.07 0.04 -15.34
CA ALA A 198 -6.45 -0.95 -16.35
C ALA A 198 -7.50 -0.45 -17.37
N ASN A 199 -8.33 0.51 -16.97
CA ASN A 199 -9.37 1.09 -17.83
C ASN A 199 -8.95 2.45 -18.46
N LEU A 200 -7.70 2.88 -18.25
CA LEU A 200 -7.19 4.09 -18.88
C LEU A 200 -6.88 3.82 -20.37
N ARG A 201 -7.30 4.74 -21.22
CA ARG A 201 -6.90 4.72 -22.64
C ARG A 201 -5.43 5.08 -22.76
N SER A 202 -4.75 4.52 -23.79
CA SER A 202 -3.33 4.80 -24.08
C SER A 202 -3.02 6.31 -24.09
N GLU A 203 -3.92 7.12 -24.69
CA GLU A 203 -3.79 8.58 -24.73
C GLU A 203 -3.74 9.24 -23.33
N GLN A 204 -4.42 8.66 -22.34
CA GLN A 204 -4.40 9.19 -20.96
C GLN A 204 -3.06 8.85 -20.28
N VAL A 205 -2.53 7.67 -20.54
CA VAL A 205 -1.20 7.25 -20.05
C VAL A 205 -0.12 8.11 -20.70
N GLU A 206 -0.18 8.32 -22.03
CA GLU A 206 0.74 9.16 -22.78
C GLU A 206 0.68 10.63 -22.30
N ARG A 207 -0.52 11.18 -22.06
CA ARG A 207 -0.68 12.52 -21.50
C ARG A 207 -0.05 12.64 -20.11
N ALA A 208 -0.23 11.63 -19.25
CA ALA A 208 0.39 11.62 -17.93
C ALA A 208 1.93 11.54 -18.03
N ALA A 209 2.45 10.70 -18.93
CA ALA A 209 3.88 10.60 -19.19
C ALA A 209 4.45 11.92 -19.75
N SER A 210 3.80 12.50 -20.76
CA SER A 210 4.27 13.76 -21.38
C SER A 210 4.26 14.96 -20.42
N SER A 211 3.39 14.94 -19.38
CA SER A 211 3.33 16.00 -18.36
C SER A 211 4.42 15.86 -17.28
N SER A 212 5.10 14.71 -17.18
CA SER A 212 6.21 14.53 -16.25
C SER A 212 7.54 15.06 -16.83
N LEU A 213 8.50 15.40 -15.97
CA LEU A 213 9.83 15.85 -16.41
C LEU A 213 10.59 14.73 -17.13
N LEU A 214 10.50 13.50 -16.63
CA LEU A 214 11.20 12.33 -17.19
C LEU A 214 10.50 11.72 -18.41
N LYS A 215 9.35 12.29 -18.86
CA LYS A 215 8.58 11.82 -20.03
C LYS A 215 8.19 10.34 -20.00
N LYS A 216 7.96 9.82 -18.81
CA LYS A 216 7.53 8.44 -18.56
C LYS A 216 6.55 8.38 -17.39
N PRO A 217 5.72 7.31 -17.26
CA PRO A 217 4.96 7.07 -16.05
C PRO A 217 5.89 6.75 -14.87
N ALA A 218 5.35 6.76 -13.66
CA ALA A 218 6.06 6.26 -12.48
C ALA A 218 6.32 4.76 -12.62
N ASP A 219 7.45 4.30 -12.10
CA ASP A 219 7.84 2.90 -12.13
C ASP A 219 7.39 2.17 -10.87
N LYS A 220 6.85 0.95 -11.04
CA LYS A 220 6.40 0.10 -9.92
C LYS A 220 7.57 -0.46 -9.12
N ASP A 221 8.69 -0.74 -9.77
CA ASP A 221 9.87 -1.29 -9.11
C ASP A 221 10.58 -0.18 -8.30
N ASP A 222 10.66 1.06 -8.81
CA ASP A 222 11.12 2.22 -8.03
C ASP A 222 10.26 2.45 -6.78
N CYS A 223 8.94 2.29 -6.88
CA CYS A 223 8.04 2.37 -5.73
C CYS A 223 8.28 1.24 -4.72
N ALA A 224 8.49 0.02 -5.19
CA ALA A 224 8.76 -1.14 -4.34
C ALA A 224 10.12 -1.04 -3.64
N ASP A 225 11.16 -0.57 -4.35
CA ASP A 225 12.48 -0.34 -3.78
C ASP A 225 12.45 0.78 -2.72
N MET A 226 11.63 1.82 -2.92
CA MET A 226 11.41 2.85 -1.90
C MET A 226 10.72 2.28 -0.66
N VAL A 227 9.74 1.38 -0.79
CA VAL A 227 9.12 0.67 0.34
C VAL A 227 10.18 -0.11 1.12
N VAL A 228 11.07 -0.85 0.44
CA VAL A 228 12.18 -1.57 1.07
C VAL A 228 13.11 -0.60 1.81
N ALA A 229 13.49 0.51 1.19
CA ALA A 229 14.32 1.55 1.80
C ALA A 229 13.68 2.09 3.10
N MET A 230 12.38 2.40 3.07
CA MET A 230 11.62 2.84 4.25
C MET A 230 11.60 1.80 5.37
N CYS A 231 11.53 0.51 5.04
CA CYS A 231 11.58 -0.57 6.03
C CYS A 231 12.97 -0.72 6.67
N ARG A 232 14.03 -0.40 5.94
CA ARG A 232 15.43 -0.50 6.43
C ARG A 232 15.85 0.68 7.30
N THR A 233 15.37 1.87 7.02
CA THR A 233 15.79 3.09 7.74
C THR A 233 15.42 3.06 9.22
N GLU A 234 16.22 3.75 10.05
CA GLU A 234 16.04 3.79 11.52
C GLU A 234 15.63 5.17 12.03
N THR A 235 15.73 6.22 11.20
CA THR A 235 15.50 7.60 11.61
C THR A 235 14.47 8.33 10.73
N MET A 236 13.78 7.60 9.83
CA MET A 236 12.75 8.18 8.97
C MET A 236 11.35 7.73 9.42
N THR A 237 10.54 8.67 9.90
CA THR A 237 9.14 8.43 10.25
C THR A 237 8.28 9.66 9.94
N GLY A 238 7.01 9.47 9.63
CA GLY A 238 6.07 10.52 9.26
C GLY A 238 6.29 11.13 7.87
N GLN A 239 7.18 10.54 7.06
CA GLN A 239 7.56 11.10 5.76
C GLN A 239 6.70 10.54 4.63
N THR A 240 6.50 11.37 3.61
CA THR A 240 5.89 10.98 2.34
C THR A 240 6.91 11.21 1.22
N VAL A 241 7.23 10.13 0.49
CA VAL A 241 8.12 10.21 -0.67
C VAL A 241 7.32 10.04 -1.94
N VAL A 242 7.47 10.98 -2.86
CA VAL A 242 6.80 10.99 -4.16
C VAL A 242 7.66 10.26 -5.19
N ILE A 243 7.03 9.34 -5.94
CA ILE A 243 7.63 8.62 -7.07
C ILE A 243 6.71 8.82 -8.28
N ASP A 244 6.94 9.88 -9.07
CA ASP A 244 6.00 10.31 -10.12
C ASP A 244 6.68 10.80 -11.42
N ALA A 245 7.94 10.48 -11.59
CA ALA A 245 8.77 10.93 -12.72
C ALA A 245 8.88 12.46 -12.84
N GLY A 246 8.75 13.18 -11.70
CA GLY A 246 8.87 14.63 -11.67
C GLY A 246 7.64 15.37 -12.18
N ARG A 247 6.45 14.91 -11.79
CA ARG A 247 5.19 15.56 -12.15
C ARG A 247 4.73 16.60 -11.10
N ILE A 248 4.98 16.33 -9.83
CA ILE A 248 4.55 17.18 -8.71
C ILE A 248 5.72 17.47 -7.78
N PHE A 249 5.81 18.72 -7.33
CA PHE A 249 6.73 19.15 -6.27
C PHE A 249 5.94 19.66 -5.06
N HIS A 250 6.41 19.39 -3.83
CA HIS A 250 5.75 19.76 -2.56
C HIS A 250 6.79 20.12 -1.49
#